data_44c788c2259724254dd4212beddee37a
#
_entry.id   44c788c2259724254dd4212beddee37a
#
_cell.length_a   1.000
_cell.length_b   1.000
_cell.length_c   1.000
_cell.angle_alpha   90.00
_cell.angle_beta   90.00
_cell.angle_gamma   90.00
#
_symmetry.space_group_name_H-M   'P 1'
#
loop_
_entity.id
_entity.type
_entity.pdbx_description
1 polymer ?
#
loop_
_entity_poly.entity_id
_entity_poly.type
_entity_poly.pdbx_seq_one_letter_code
_entity_poly.pdbx_strand_id
1 'polypeptide(L)'
;MLESLTQFWYMWLVLLVLIIVTVFVSIKASKAVKRKNEKMEKQHEQLKRYAELVGKYESLTPEKAETADAKELCEGVMCVLQRQIEKSENPDAEYENAEKWHREVYALFYFDEDVTAESLSFFFRHNGGPLPEAAVNGIASIGYDKIQSVVGQMYAMCDDKNENVSFDKDRIAELDEKFRNIYNSEEFFEKIRLYILNVL
;
A
#
# COMPACT_ATOMS: atom_id res chain seq x y z
N MET A 1 27.83 -61.76 -20.26
CA MET A 1 27.69 -60.40 -19.65
C MET A 1 26.93 -59.41 -20.53
N LEU A 2 27.03 -59.41 -21.84
CA LEU A 2 26.28 -58.54 -22.78
C LEU A 2 24.80 -58.97 -22.92
N GLU A 3 24.45 -60.24 -22.84
CA GLU A 3 23.08 -60.73 -22.94
C GLU A 3 22.18 -60.29 -21.77
N SER A 4 22.71 -60.14 -20.57
CA SER A 4 21.97 -59.64 -19.41
C SER A 4 21.61 -58.17 -19.51
N LEU A 5 22.40 -57.36 -20.21
CA LEU A 5 22.13 -55.94 -20.44
C LEU A 5 21.00 -55.73 -21.46
N THR A 6 20.87 -56.59 -22.45
CA THR A 6 19.79 -56.49 -23.45
C THR A 6 18.45 -57.05 -22.93
N GLN A 7 18.48 -57.98 -21.98
CA GLN A 7 17.29 -58.58 -21.39
C GLN A 7 16.54 -57.62 -20.43
N PHE A 8 17.25 -56.63 -19.84
CA PHE A 8 16.68 -55.66 -18.89
C PHE A 8 16.77 -54.22 -19.36
N TRP A 9 16.81 -53.97 -20.69
CA TRP A 9 16.93 -52.63 -21.24
C TRP A 9 15.84 -51.65 -20.76
N TYR A 10 14.62 -52.15 -20.48
CA TYR A 10 13.51 -51.36 -19.93
C TYR A 10 13.82 -50.79 -18.53
N MET A 11 14.63 -51.48 -17.72
CA MET A 11 15.05 -50.98 -16.41
C MET A 11 15.92 -49.72 -16.53
N TRP A 12 16.77 -49.65 -17.56
CA TRP A 12 17.58 -48.49 -17.86
C TRP A 12 16.73 -47.31 -18.31
N LEU A 13 15.66 -47.59 -19.06
CA LEU A 13 14.69 -46.57 -19.48
C LEU A 13 13.92 -45.99 -18.26
N VAL A 14 13.49 -46.84 -17.33
CA VAL A 14 12.85 -46.40 -16.09
C VAL A 14 13.82 -45.59 -15.23
N LEU A 15 15.06 -46.00 -15.11
CA LEU A 15 16.09 -45.26 -14.37
C LEU A 15 16.32 -43.88 -14.96
N LEU A 16 16.41 -43.79 -16.28
CA LEU A 16 16.61 -42.52 -16.99
C LEU A 16 15.41 -41.55 -16.76
N VAL A 17 14.18 -42.07 -16.84
CA VAL A 17 12.99 -41.29 -16.54
C VAL A 17 12.99 -40.78 -15.09
N LEU A 18 13.34 -41.64 -14.14
CA LEU A 18 13.46 -41.26 -12.72
C LEU A 18 14.50 -40.17 -12.51
N ILE A 19 15.64 -40.22 -13.17
CA ILE A 19 16.68 -39.15 -13.09
C ILE A 19 16.12 -37.86 -13.63
N ILE A 20 15.48 -37.89 -14.79
CA ILE A 20 14.88 -36.66 -15.39
C ILE A 20 13.83 -36.04 -14.45
N VAL A 21 12.94 -36.87 -13.90
CA VAL A 21 11.92 -36.41 -12.96
C VAL A 21 12.55 -35.78 -11.71
N THR A 22 13.57 -36.45 -11.15
CA THR A 22 14.26 -35.96 -9.95
C THR A 22 14.94 -34.61 -10.20
N VAL A 23 15.63 -34.46 -11.33
CA VAL A 23 16.27 -33.18 -11.72
C VAL A 23 15.21 -32.11 -11.89
N PHE A 24 14.11 -32.41 -12.56
CA PHE A 24 13.03 -31.41 -12.79
C PHE A 24 12.37 -30.97 -11.46
N VAL A 25 12.09 -31.92 -10.56
CA VAL A 25 11.56 -31.63 -9.23
C VAL A 25 12.55 -30.80 -8.41
N SER A 26 13.84 -31.14 -8.44
CA SER A 26 14.89 -30.42 -7.74
C SER A 26 15.03 -28.95 -8.22
N ILE A 27 14.94 -28.72 -9.53
CA ILE A 27 14.96 -27.36 -10.10
C ILE A 27 13.74 -26.56 -9.66
N LYS A 28 12.55 -27.16 -9.68
CA LYS A 28 11.32 -26.49 -9.21
C LYS A 28 11.38 -26.18 -7.72
N ALA A 29 11.83 -27.13 -6.91
CA ALA A 29 11.99 -26.94 -5.47
C ALA A 29 12.99 -25.83 -5.14
N SER A 30 14.14 -25.80 -5.79
CA SER A 30 15.15 -24.76 -5.61
C SER A 30 14.61 -23.36 -5.97
N LYS A 31 13.85 -23.23 -7.08
CA LYS A 31 13.20 -21.96 -7.45
C LYS A 31 12.13 -21.54 -6.44
N ALA A 32 11.37 -22.47 -5.89
CA ALA A 32 10.35 -22.19 -4.88
C ALA A 32 10.98 -21.69 -3.57
N VAL A 33 12.06 -22.35 -3.12
CA VAL A 33 12.82 -21.95 -1.93
C VAL A 33 13.43 -20.55 -2.12
N LYS A 34 14.05 -20.29 -3.28
CA LYS A 34 14.61 -18.97 -3.58
C LYS A 34 13.56 -17.85 -3.52
N ARG A 35 12.40 -18.06 -4.17
CA ARG A 35 11.28 -17.10 -4.13
C ARG A 35 10.75 -16.88 -2.70
N LYS A 36 10.70 -17.95 -1.89
CA LYS A 36 10.29 -17.85 -0.49
C LYS A 36 11.28 -17.02 0.31
N ASN A 37 12.58 -17.26 0.14
CA ASN A 37 13.63 -16.51 0.83
C ASN A 37 13.62 -15.03 0.43
N GLU A 38 13.48 -14.71 -0.87
CA GLU A 38 13.37 -13.33 -1.37
C GLU A 38 12.14 -12.61 -0.78
N LYS A 39 10.99 -13.31 -0.63
CA LYS A 39 9.82 -12.75 0.05
C LYS A 39 10.06 -12.49 1.53
N MET A 40 10.68 -13.45 2.22
CA MET A 40 11.00 -13.31 3.65
C MET A 40 11.99 -12.17 3.90
N GLU A 41 12.99 -12.01 3.04
CA GLU A 41 13.96 -10.92 3.12
C GLU A 41 13.29 -9.56 2.94
N LYS A 42 12.44 -9.41 1.91
CA LYS A 42 11.64 -8.19 1.70
C LYS A 42 10.72 -7.87 2.88
N GLN A 43 10.05 -8.88 3.44
CA GLN A 43 9.21 -8.68 4.62
C GLN A 43 10.05 -8.24 5.84
N HIS A 44 11.23 -8.82 6.02
CA HIS A 44 12.14 -8.43 7.10
C HIS A 44 12.62 -6.98 6.93
N GLU A 45 12.99 -6.58 5.72
CA GLU A 45 13.36 -5.20 5.41
C GLU A 45 12.20 -4.22 5.67
N GLN A 46 10.98 -4.57 5.25
CA GLN A 46 9.79 -3.76 5.52
C GLN A 46 9.52 -3.60 7.01
N LEU A 47 9.60 -4.69 7.79
CA LEU A 47 9.42 -4.63 9.24
C LEU A 47 10.51 -3.80 9.93
N LYS A 48 11.75 -3.91 9.45
CA LYS A 48 12.85 -3.11 9.96
C LYS A 48 12.62 -1.62 9.68
N ARG A 49 12.28 -1.27 8.43
CA ARG A 49 11.94 0.11 8.04
C ARG A 49 10.78 0.66 8.88
N TYR A 50 9.72 -0.12 9.04
CA TYR A 50 8.58 0.26 9.88
C TYR A 50 9.02 0.58 11.32
N ALA A 51 9.82 -0.29 11.94
CA ALA A 51 10.32 -0.07 13.29
C ALA A 51 11.22 1.18 13.40
N GLU A 52 12.06 1.43 12.38
CA GLU A 52 12.92 2.62 12.31
C GLU A 52 12.08 3.90 12.19
N LEU A 53 11.06 3.92 11.33
CA LEU A 53 10.17 5.05 11.15
C LEU A 53 9.37 5.35 12.41
N VAL A 54 8.80 4.33 13.04
CA VAL A 54 8.11 4.51 14.32
C VAL A 54 9.05 5.10 15.36
N GLY A 55 10.25 4.54 15.54
CA GLY A 55 11.22 5.06 16.52
C GLY A 55 11.67 6.50 16.21
N LYS A 56 11.77 6.88 14.95
CA LYS A 56 12.15 8.23 14.52
C LYS A 56 11.04 9.26 14.77
N TYR A 57 9.78 8.89 14.51
CA TYR A 57 8.64 9.80 14.48
C TYR A 57 7.68 9.69 15.68
N GLU A 58 7.88 8.73 16.61
CA GLU A 58 7.08 8.63 17.85
C GLU A 58 7.16 9.91 18.72
N SER A 59 8.30 10.63 18.64
CA SER A 59 8.49 11.95 19.25
C SER A 59 8.75 12.96 18.16
N LEU A 60 7.70 13.33 17.45
CA LEU A 60 7.77 14.33 16.36
C LEU A 60 7.91 15.74 16.97
N THR A 61 8.85 16.52 16.43
CA THR A 61 9.03 17.94 16.76
C THR A 61 9.03 18.75 15.48
N PRO A 62 8.72 20.07 15.55
CA PRO A 62 8.77 20.93 14.38
C PRO A 62 10.12 20.88 13.63
N GLU A 63 11.24 20.85 14.34
CA GLU A 63 12.58 20.79 13.74
C GLU A 63 12.81 19.48 12.97
N LYS A 64 12.30 18.36 13.50
CA LYS A 64 12.36 17.07 12.79
C LYS A 64 11.48 17.08 11.55
N ALA A 65 10.28 17.65 11.63
CA ALA A 65 9.35 17.74 10.50
C ALA A 65 9.89 18.66 9.39
N GLU A 66 10.55 19.77 9.76
CA GLU A 66 11.13 20.73 8.81
C GLU A 66 12.28 20.11 7.99
N THR A 67 13.12 19.29 8.63
CA THR A 67 14.33 18.71 8.02
C THR A 67 14.09 17.36 7.36
N ALA A 68 12.93 16.72 7.58
CA ALA A 68 12.61 15.42 7.03
C ALA A 68 12.26 15.49 5.55
N ASP A 69 12.53 14.39 4.81
CA ASP A 69 11.91 14.16 3.52
C ASP A 69 10.38 14.11 3.67
N ALA A 70 9.67 14.76 2.76
CA ALA A 70 8.23 14.95 2.90
C ALA A 70 7.45 13.61 2.86
N LYS A 71 7.84 12.69 1.98
CA LYS A 71 7.22 11.36 1.89
C LYS A 71 7.56 10.52 3.12
N GLU A 72 8.83 10.53 3.55
CA GLU A 72 9.27 9.80 4.74
C GLU A 72 8.57 10.30 5.99
N LEU A 73 8.36 11.61 6.14
CA LEU A 73 7.63 12.20 7.26
C LEU A 73 6.18 11.69 7.30
N CYS A 74 5.50 11.73 6.15
CA CYS A 74 4.13 11.23 6.03
C CYS A 74 4.04 9.74 6.38
N GLU A 75 4.94 8.91 5.81
CA GLU A 75 5.07 7.48 6.12
C GLU A 75 5.34 7.24 7.61
N GLY A 76 6.21 8.03 8.21
CA GLY A 76 6.56 7.93 9.63
C GLY A 76 5.37 8.24 10.56
N VAL A 77 4.65 9.32 10.29
CA VAL A 77 3.43 9.67 11.04
C VAL A 77 2.37 8.59 10.89
N MET A 78 2.16 8.08 9.66
CA MET A 78 1.26 6.96 9.40
C MET A 78 1.67 5.71 10.20
N CYS A 79 2.95 5.34 10.20
CA CYS A 79 3.46 4.19 10.95
C CYS A 79 3.25 4.32 12.47
N VAL A 80 3.37 5.52 13.03
CA VAL A 80 3.11 5.76 14.46
C VAL A 80 1.66 5.49 14.82
N LEU A 81 0.72 6.03 14.04
CA LEU A 81 -0.72 5.77 14.27
C LEU A 81 -1.07 4.29 14.03
N GLN A 82 -0.54 3.69 12.96
CA GLN A 82 -0.73 2.25 12.68
C GLN A 82 -0.31 1.39 13.88
N ARG A 83 0.85 1.69 14.48
CA ARG A 83 1.33 0.97 15.67
C ARG A 83 0.42 1.13 16.88
N GLN A 84 -0.18 2.32 17.08
CA GLN A 84 -1.14 2.56 18.15
C GLN A 84 -2.39 1.70 17.95
N ILE A 85 -2.93 1.71 16.73
CA ILE A 85 -4.10 0.91 16.33
C ILE A 85 -3.83 -0.60 16.53
N GLU A 86 -2.69 -1.10 16.05
CA GLU A 86 -2.32 -2.52 16.17
C GLU A 86 -2.12 -3.01 17.61
N LYS A 87 -1.75 -2.13 18.52
CA LYS A 87 -1.59 -2.45 19.94
C LYS A 87 -2.85 -2.30 20.77
N SER A 88 -3.86 -1.65 20.22
CA SER A 88 -5.12 -1.41 20.91
C SER A 88 -6.00 -2.66 20.94
N GLU A 89 -6.72 -2.86 22.04
CA GLU A 89 -7.76 -3.89 22.13
C GLU A 89 -8.99 -3.57 21.26
N ASN A 90 -9.17 -2.29 20.90
CA ASN A 90 -10.23 -1.81 20.02
C ASN A 90 -9.62 -0.89 18.94
N PRO A 91 -9.18 -1.47 17.80
CA PRO A 91 -8.56 -0.73 16.70
C PRO A 91 -9.40 0.42 16.15
N ASP A 92 -10.70 0.21 15.98
CA ASP A 92 -11.61 1.21 15.42
C ASP A 92 -11.73 2.43 16.36
N ALA A 93 -11.91 2.17 17.66
CA ALA A 93 -11.96 3.25 18.64
C ALA A 93 -10.63 4.00 18.77
N GLU A 94 -9.50 3.31 18.63
CA GLU A 94 -8.18 3.95 18.65
C GLU A 94 -8.02 4.90 17.46
N TYR A 95 -8.41 4.47 16.26
CA TYR A 95 -8.41 5.33 15.09
C TYR A 95 -9.33 6.54 15.25
N GLU A 96 -10.56 6.34 15.74
CA GLU A 96 -11.54 7.41 15.92
C GLU A 96 -11.11 8.43 16.97
N ASN A 97 -10.42 8.00 18.03
CA ASN A 97 -9.93 8.85 19.12
C ASN A 97 -8.60 9.56 18.77
N ALA A 98 -7.91 9.14 17.72
CA ALA A 98 -6.70 9.81 17.28
C ALA A 98 -6.99 11.27 16.87
N GLU A 99 -6.02 12.15 17.01
CA GLU A 99 -6.15 13.54 16.60
C GLU A 99 -6.52 13.63 15.10
N LYS A 100 -7.35 14.61 14.76
CA LYS A 100 -7.87 14.79 13.40
C LYS A 100 -6.75 14.78 12.35
N TRP A 101 -5.67 15.53 12.58
CA TRP A 101 -4.56 15.61 11.63
C TRP A 101 -3.81 14.28 11.47
N HIS A 102 -3.68 13.47 12.52
CA HIS A 102 -3.09 12.13 12.43
C HIS A 102 -3.92 11.21 11.53
N ARG A 103 -5.25 11.22 11.70
CA ARG A 103 -6.16 10.43 10.85
C ARG A 103 -6.12 10.87 9.39
N GLU A 104 -6.06 12.18 9.18
CA GLU A 104 -5.96 12.76 7.82
C GLU A 104 -4.63 12.37 7.16
N VAL A 105 -3.49 12.51 7.84
CA VAL A 105 -2.18 12.09 7.29
C VAL A 105 -2.14 10.59 7.03
N TYR A 106 -2.71 9.78 7.92
CA TYR A 106 -2.85 8.34 7.72
C TYR A 106 -3.63 8.02 6.44
N ALA A 107 -4.78 8.66 6.27
CA ALA A 107 -5.63 8.45 5.10
C ALA A 107 -4.96 8.96 3.80
N LEU A 108 -4.27 10.10 3.86
CA LEU A 108 -3.53 10.68 2.72
C LEU A 108 -2.37 9.79 2.27
N PHE A 109 -1.69 9.10 3.18
CA PHE A 109 -0.65 8.15 2.82
C PHE A 109 -1.22 6.99 1.99
N TYR A 110 -2.28 6.34 2.46
CA TYR A 110 -2.94 5.27 1.70
C TYR A 110 -3.58 5.76 0.41
N PHE A 111 -4.06 7.00 0.40
CA PHE A 111 -4.56 7.63 -0.82
C PHE A 111 -3.46 7.70 -1.89
N ASP A 112 -2.26 8.23 -1.58
CA ASP A 112 -1.15 8.27 -2.55
C ASP A 112 -0.74 6.89 -3.04
N GLU A 113 -0.61 5.91 -2.14
CA GLU A 113 -0.23 4.54 -2.50
C GLU A 113 -1.23 3.93 -3.51
N ASP A 114 -2.52 4.04 -3.25
CA ASP A 114 -3.55 3.45 -4.11
C ASP A 114 -3.71 4.18 -5.44
N VAL A 115 -3.76 5.52 -5.42
CA VAL A 115 -3.94 6.29 -6.67
C VAL A 115 -2.73 6.23 -7.59
N THR A 116 -1.54 6.03 -7.02
CA THR A 116 -0.30 5.88 -7.78
C THR A 116 -0.16 4.48 -8.34
N ALA A 117 -0.55 3.44 -7.58
CA ALA A 117 -0.49 2.06 -8.02
C ALA A 117 -1.59 1.71 -9.03
N GLU A 118 -2.79 2.24 -8.85
CA GLU A 118 -3.99 1.86 -9.62
C GLU A 118 -4.72 3.10 -10.17
N SER A 119 -5.69 3.66 -9.41
CA SER A 119 -6.48 4.83 -9.83
C SER A 119 -7.21 5.50 -8.67
N LEU A 120 -7.76 6.71 -8.91
CA LEU A 120 -8.59 7.41 -7.94
C LEU A 120 -9.85 6.58 -7.57
N SER A 121 -10.52 6.01 -8.55
CA SER A 121 -11.69 5.16 -8.34
C SER A 121 -11.36 3.87 -7.59
N PHE A 122 -10.15 3.34 -7.74
CA PHE A 122 -9.68 2.18 -6.97
C PHE A 122 -9.66 2.50 -5.48
N PHE A 123 -9.04 3.62 -5.07
CA PHE A 123 -8.99 4.03 -3.68
C PHE A 123 -10.38 4.05 -3.04
N PHE A 124 -11.35 4.72 -3.65
CA PHE A 124 -12.71 4.85 -3.08
C PHE A 124 -13.54 3.57 -3.09
N ARG A 125 -13.24 2.62 -3.95
CA ARG A 125 -13.98 1.34 -4.02
C ARG A 125 -13.38 0.23 -3.17
N HIS A 126 -12.08 0.31 -2.85
CA HIS A 126 -11.40 -0.73 -2.10
C HIS A 126 -11.23 -0.39 -0.63
N ASN A 127 -11.29 0.89 -0.28
CA ASN A 127 -11.19 1.34 1.09
C ASN A 127 -12.59 1.61 1.67
N GLY A 128 -12.85 1.04 2.83
CA GLY A 128 -14.10 1.21 3.55
C GLY A 128 -13.95 2.04 4.82
N GLY A 129 -15.05 2.17 5.57
CA GLY A 129 -15.07 2.84 6.86
C GLY A 129 -14.73 4.34 6.77
N PRO A 130 -13.96 4.88 7.73
CA PRO A 130 -13.68 6.30 7.82
C PRO A 130 -12.54 6.78 6.87
N LEU A 131 -11.81 5.85 6.22
CA LEU A 131 -10.62 6.20 5.46
C LEU A 131 -10.90 7.10 4.24
N PRO A 132 -11.90 6.81 3.37
CA PRO A 132 -12.24 7.68 2.24
C PRO A 132 -12.64 9.09 2.67
N GLU A 133 -13.46 9.21 3.70
CA GLU A 133 -13.88 10.52 4.23
C GLU A 133 -12.70 11.29 4.82
N ALA A 134 -11.83 10.62 5.58
CA ALA A 134 -10.63 11.23 6.14
C ALA A 134 -9.67 11.72 5.06
N ALA A 135 -9.53 10.98 3.94
CA ALA A 135 -8.71 11.40 2.80
C ALA A 135 -9.28 12.65 2.11
N VAL A 136 -10.59 12.72 1.87
CA VAL A 136 -11.26 13.91 1.30
C VAL A 136 -11.07 15.12 2.19
N ASN A 137 -11.27 14.96 3.50
CA ASN A 137 -11.07 16.02 4.48
C ASN A 137 -9.60 16.45 4.56
N GLY A 138 -8.68 15.48 4.52
CA GLY A 138 -7.24 15.73 4.49
C GLY A 138 -6.79 16.52 3.27
N ILE A 139 -7.30 16.20 2.07
CA ILE A 139 -7.01 16.95 0.84
C ILE A 139 -7.44 18.41 0.96
N ALA A 140 -8.59 18.66 1.59
CA ALA A 140 -9.04 20.03 1.88
C ALA A 140 -8.12 20.69 2.92
N SER A 141 -7.74 19.99 3.98
CA SER A 141 -6.87 20.51 5.06
C SER A 141 -5.46 20.87 4.57
N ILE A 142 -4.88 20.11 3.64
CA ILE A 142 -3.57 20.42 3.03
C ILE A 142 -3.64 21.50 1.95
N GLY A 143 -4.84 22.00 1.57
CA GLY A 143 -5.01 23.01 0.55
C GLY A 143 -4.54 22.57 -0.84
N TYR A 144 -4.86 21.33 -1.25
CA TYR A 144 -4.54 20.86 -2.60
C TYR A 144 -5.71 21.05 -3.57
N ASP A 145 -6.05 22.32 -3.83
CA ASP A 145 -7.23 22.74 -4.58
C ASP A 145 -7.33 22.14 -5.98
N LYS A 146 -6.19 21.87 -6.63
CA LYS A 146 -6.13 21.28 -7.99
C LYS A 146 -6.89 19.98 -8.09
N ILE A 147 -6.80 19.11 -7.06
CA ILE A 147 -7.42 17.78 -7.07
C ILE A 147 -8.73 17.73 -6.28
N GLN A 148 -8.97 18.67 -5.38
CA GLN A 148 -10.08 18.64 -4.44
C GLN A 148 -11.44 18.45 -5.12
N SER A 149 -11.70 19.16 -6.21
CA SER A 149 -12.96 19.05 -6.95
C SER A 149 -13.15 17.67 -7.59
N VAL A 150 -12.09 17.09 -8.17
CA VAL A 150 -12.16 15.78 -8.83
C VAL A 150 -12.30 14.68 -7.82
N VAL A 151 -11.57 14.76 -6.71
CA VAL A 151 -11.64 13.81 -5.58
C VAL A 151 -13.03 13.83 -4.94
N GLY A 152 -13.58 15.02 -4.68
CA GLY A 152 -14.93 15.15 -4.12
C GLY A 152 -16.03 14.59 -5.04
N GLN A 153 -15.91 14.78 -6.38
CA GLN A 153 -16.83 14.19 -7.34
C GLN A 153 -16.72 12.65 -7.34
N MET A 154 -15.50 12.10 -7.32
CA MET A 154 -15.30 10.64 -7.28
C MET A 154 -15.85 10.05 -5.98
N TYR A 155 -15.56 10.68 -4.83
CA TYR A 155 -16.10 10.26 -3.54
C TYR A 155 -17.62 10.20 -3.55
N ALA A 156 -18.28 11.27 -4.03
CA ALA A 156 -19.73 11.32 -4.12
C ALA A 156 -20.35 10.22 -5.03
N MET A 157 -19.58 9.71 -6.00
CA MET A 157 -20.01 8.62 -6.89
C MET A 157 -19.72 7.22 -6.34
N CYS A 158 -18.81 7.11 -5.39
CA CYS A 158 -18.39 5.83 -4.80
C CYS A 158 -18.88 5.66 -3.35
N ASP A 159 -19.57 6.67 -2.76
CA ASP A 159 -20.08 6.61 -1.40
C ASP A 159 -21.29 5.67 -1.32
N ASP A 160 -21.11 4.49 -0.72
CA ASP A 160 -22.13 3.46 -0.54
C ASP A 160 -23.34 3.93 0.31
N LYS A 161 -23.19 5.03 1.05
CA LYS A 161 -24.27 5.63 1.84
C LYS A 161 -25.30 6.35 0.94
N ASN A 162 -24.97 6.55 -0.33
CA ASN A 162 -25.84 7.25 -1.26
C ASN A 162 -26.54 6.26 -2.20
N GLU A 163 -27.67 5.70 -1.77
CA GLU A 163 -28.50 4.72 -2.52
C GLU A 163 -28.96 5.21 -3.91
N ASN A 164 -28.84 6.49 -4.22
CA ASN A 164 -29.30 7.11 -5.47
C ASN A 164 -28.18 7.33 -6.49
N VAL A 165 -26.96 6.90 -6.23
CA VAL A 165 -25.85 7.06 -7.17
C VAL A 165 -25.90 5.98 -8.23
N SER A 166 -26.22 6.35 -9.44
CA SER A 166 -26.04 5.50 -10.62
C SER A 166 -24.53 5.37 -10.89
N PHE A 167 -24.04 4.14 -10.91
CA PHE A 167 -22.66 3.83 -11.22
C PHE A 167 -22.38 4.11 -12.71
N ASP A 168 -22.00 5.35 -13.00
CA ASP A 168 -21.65 5.80 -14.35
C ASP A 168 -20.17 5.49 -14.64
N LYS A 169 -19.92 4.39 -15.37
CA LYS A 169 -18.56 3.93 -15.70
C LYS A 169 -17.80 4.94 -16.55
N ASP A 170 -18.47 5.62 -17.46
CA ASP A 170 -17.83 6.57 -18.37
C ASP A 170 -17.40 7.81 -17.59
N ARG A 171 -18.24 8.26 -16.67
CA ARG A 171 -17.91 9.37 -15.77
C ARG A 171 -16.78 9.05 -14.82
N ILE A 172 -16.73 7.83 -14.26
CA ILE A 172 -15.62 7.37 -13.41
C ILE A 172 -14.32 7.37 -14.21
N ALA A 173 -14.32 6.84 -15.44
CA ALA A 173 -13.13 6.82 -16.28
C ALA A 173 -12.63 8.23 -16.63
N GLU A 174 -13.55 9.16 -16.91
CA GLU A 174 -13.22 10.58 -17.14
C GLU A 174 -12.56 11.23 -15.90
N LEU A 175 -13.08 10.97 -14.71
CA LEU A 175 -12.53 11.50 -13.46
C LEU A 175 -11.16 10.89 -13.14
N ASP A 176 -10.96 9.59 -13.38
CA ASP A 176 -9.66 8.92 -13.22
C ASP A 176 -8.61 9.52 -14.16
N GLU A 177 -8.96 9.76 -15.42
CA GLU A 177 -8.08 10.39 -16.40
C GLU A 177 -7.76 11.84 -16.01
N LYS A 178 -8.78 12.61 -15.64
CA LYS A 178 -8.61 14.01 -15.20
C LYS A 178 -7.70 14.09 -13.97
N PHE A 179 -7.91 13.22 -12.99
CA PHE A 179 -7.08 13.15 -11.78
C PHE A 179 -5.62 12.84 -12.14
N ARG A 180 -5.37 11.83 -12.97
CA ARG A 180 -4.02 11.42 -13.39
C ARG A 180 -3.25 12.57 -14.05
N ASN A 181 -3.95 13.42 -14.80
CA ASN A 181 -3.34 14.55 -15.52
C ASN A 181 -2.97 15.73 -14.60
N ILE A 182 -3.58 15.85 -13.41
CA ILE A 182 -3.36 16.98 -12.51
C ILE A 182 -2.66 16.61 -11.21
N TYR A 183 -2.61 15.31 -10.86
CA TYR A 183 -2.00 14.83 -9.64
C TYR A 183 -0.48 14.80 -9.75
N ASN A 184 0.19 15.26 -8.68
CA ASN A 184 1.63 15.19 -8.52
C ASN A 184 1.95 14.76 -7.08
N SER A 185 2.54 13.58 -6.93
CA SER A 185 2.82 12.97 -5.62
C SER A 185 3.87 13.78 -4.83
N GLU A 186 4.88 14.37 -5.48
CA GLU A 186 5.90 15.19 -4.78
C GLU A 186 5.26 16.46 -4.21
N GLU A 187 4.47 17.20 -5.01
CA GLU A 187 3.71 18.38 -4.55
C GLU A 187 2.75 18.00 -3.41
N PHE A 188 2.12 16.82 -3.50
CA PHE A 188 1.19 16.30 -2.50
C PHE A 188 1.87 16.10 -1.15
N PHE A 189 3.01 15.40 -1.11
CA PHE A 189 3.74 15.17 0.14
C PHE A 189 4.31 16.47 0.72
N GLU A 190 4.75 17.41 -0.10
CA GLU A 190 5.17 18.73 0.40
C GLU A 190 4.02 19.48 1.09
N LYS A 191 2.82 19.41 0.56
CA LYS A 191 1.63 19.99 1.20
C LYS A 191 1.30 19.30 2.53
N ILE A 192 1.42 17.97 2.59
CA ILE A 192 1.26 17.22 3.84
C ILE A 192 2.31 17.66 4.86
N ARG A 193 3.58 17.82 4.47
CA ARG A 193 4.64 18.30 5.36
C ARG A 193 4.32 19.66 5.94
N LEU A 194 3.89 20.62 5.09
CA LEU A 194 3.48 21.94 5.53
C LEU A 194 2.28 21.89 6.49
N TYR A 195 1.32 21.00 6.23
CA TYR A 195 0.19 20.80 7.11
C TYR A 195 0.62 20.25 8.48
N ILE A 196 1.50 19.24 8.51
CA ILE A 196 2.06 18.69 9.75
C ILE A 196 2.77 19.81 10.55
N LEU A 197 3.59 20.63 9.89
CA LEU A 197 4.30 21.74 10.54
C LEU A 197 3.34 22.80 11.13
N ASN A 198 2.18 23.01 10.54
CA ASN A 198 1.20 23.97 11.03
C ASN A 198 0.40 23.46 12.24
N VAL A 199 0.36 22.16 12.48
CA VAL A 199 -0.41 21.56 13.60
C VAL A 199 0.47 21.15 14.79
N LEU A 200 1.80 21.13 14.62
CA LEU A 200 2.80 20.92 15.67
C LEU A 200 3.10 22.21 16.44
#